data_98433587ce1d852d92f9b4ab6c6e123c
#
_entry.id   98433587ce1d852d92f9b4ab6c6e123c
#
_cell.length_a   1.000
_cell.length_b   1.000
_cell.length_c   1.000
_cell.angle_alpha   90.00
_cell.angle_beta   90.00
_cell.angle_gamma   90.00
#
_symmetry.space_group_name_H-M   'P 1'
#
loop_
_entity.id
_entity.type
_entity.pdbx_description
1 polymer ?
#
loop_
_entity_poly.entity_id
_entity_poly.type
_entity_poly.pdbx_seq_one_letter_code
_entity_poly.pdbx_strand_id
1 'polypeptide(L)'
;VVHSQKSIKHEMIIPKSGWAEHSPEEVWWGDFVNIARQILNDTDISPDQISSVAVSAIGPCMLPIDKDVSPLYSGVLYGVDTRATEEINYLNNKIGADKIFKFGGNALTSQSIGPKILWLKNNHFEIYNKAAKIVTSTTFIVQKLTDQCVIDHYTAANFTPLYDKSSLKWSLSLIHI
;
A
#
# COMPACT_ATOMS: atom_id res chain seq x y z
N VAL A 1 28.06 -8.58 7.67
CA VAL A 1 28.04 -9.98 7.25
C VAL A 1 26.59 -10.42 7.13
N VAL A 2 26.20 -11.06 6.00
CA VAL A 2 24.89 -11.71 5.86
C VAL A 2 25.01 -13.11 6.44
N HIS A 3 24.23 -13.42 7.47
CA HIS A 3 24.24 -14.73 8.13
C HIS A 3 23.32 -15.74 7.43
N SER A 4 22.16 -15.30 6.95
CA SER A 4 21.21 -16.14 6.19
C SER A 4 20.39 -15.31 5.24
N GLN A 5 19.92 -15.92 4.16
CA GLN A 5 19.05 -15.31 3.18
C GLN A 5 18.05 -16.34 2.67
N LYS A 6 16.78 -15.96 2.59
CA LYS A 6 15.69 -16.77 2.03
C LYS A 6 14.84 -15.96 1.08
N SER A 7 14.23 -16.64 0.12
CA SER A 7 13.26 -16.04 -0.81
C SER A 7 12.16 -17.03 -1.13
N ILE A 8 10.96 -16.49 -1.34
CA ILE A 8 9.78 -17.23 -1.81
C ILE A 8 9.33 -16.56 -3.11
N LYS A 9 9.14 -17.36 -4.15
CA LYS A 9 8.56 -16.88 -5.42
C LYS A 9 7.04 -16.92 -5.32
N HIS A 10 6.41 -15.85 -5.74
CA HIS A 10 4.97 -15.79 -5.95
C HIS A 10 4.66 -15.05 -7.25
N GLU A 11 3.47 -15.26 -7.76
CA GLU A 11 3.00 -14.62 -8.99
C GLU A 11 2.03 -13.48 -8.65
N MET A 12 1.95 -12.52 -9.56
CA MET A 12 0.97 -11.46 -9.51
C MET A 12 -0.39 -12.01 -9.96
N ILE A 13 -1.44 -11.70 -9.22
CA ILE A 13 -2.82 -12.02 -9.60
C ILE A 13 -3.27 -10.99 -10.64
N ILE A 14 -3.75 -11.46 -11.78
CA ILE A 14 -4.28 -10.62 -12.88
C ILE A 14 -5.75 -11.00 -13.10
N PRO A 15 -6.71 -10.40 -12.36
CA PRO A 15 -8.14 -10.75 -12.47
C PRO A 15 -8.71 -10.40 -13.84
N LYS A 16 -8.20 -9.34 -14.46
CA LYS A 16 -8.48 -8.94 -15.84
C LYS A 16 -7.36 -8.07 -16.40
N SER A 17 -7.38 -7.84 -17.71
CA SER A 17 -6.38 -7.00 -18.38
C SER A 17 -6.27 -5.63 -17.72
N GLY A 18 -5.06 -5.19 -17.42
CA GLY A 18 -4.76 -3.92 -16.75
C GLY A 18 -4.93 -3.92 -15.23
N TRP A 19 -5.33 -5.03 -14.62
CA TRP A 19 -5.41 -5.19 -13.18
C TRP A 19 -4.24 -6.00 -12.66
N ALA A 20 -3.72 -5.63 -11.48
CA ALA A 20 -2.60 -6.31 -10.85
C ALA A 20 -2.76 -6.28 -9.33
N GLU A 21 -2.77 -7.47 -8.71
CA GLU A 21 -3.09 -7.65 -7.31
C GLU A 21 -2.14 -8.65 -6.65
N HIS A 22 -2.02 -8.54 -5.33
CA HIS A 22 -1.50 -9.58 -4.45
C HIS A 22 -2.51 -9.93 -3.38
N SER A 23 -2.46 -11.18 -2.87
CA SER A 23 -3.10 -11.58 -1.61
C SER A 23 -2.28 -11.05 -0.43
N PRO A 24 -2.77 -10.08 0.36
CA PRO A 24 -1.96 -9.50 1.44
C PRO A 24 -1.62 -10.50 2.53
N GLU A 25 -2.57 -11.39 2.89
CA GLU A 25 -2.37 -12.38 3.94
C GLU A 25 -1.43 -13.51 3.52
N GLU A 26 -1.52 -13.96 2.27
CA GLU A 26 -0.70 -15.07 1.79
C GLU A 26 0.69 -14.59 1.38
N VAL A 27 0.74 -13.57 0.50
CA VAL A 27 1.98 -13.12 -0.16
C VAL A 27 2.76 -12.14 0.73
N TRP A 28 2.10 -11.16 1.36
CA TRP A 28 2.87 -10.19 2.14
C TRP A 28 3.17 -10.69 3.55
N TRP A 29 2.12 -11.06 4.31
CA TRP A 29 2.27 -11.52 5.68
C TRP A 29 2.76 -12.97 5.74
N GLY A 30 2.18 -13.86 4.94
CA GLY A 30 2.54 -15.28 4.92
C GLY A 30 3.98 -15.53 4.50
N ASP A 31 4.44 -14.87 3.44
CA ASP A 31 5.85 -14.98 3.00
C ASP A 31 6.80 -14.42 4.05
N PHE A 32 6.47 -13.28 4.68
CA PHE A 32 7.26 -12.74 5.78
C PHE A 32 7.42 -13.75 6.94
N VAL A 33 6.32 -14.32 7.40
CA VAL A 33 6.33 -15.31 8.49
C VAL A 33 7.11 -16.56 8.10
N ASN A 34 6.89 -17.06 6.89
CA ASN A 34 7.57 -18.26 6.39
C ASN A 34 9.07 -18.06 6.23
N ILE A 35 9.49 -16.93 5.68
CA ILE A 35 10.90 -16.57 5.53
C ILE A 35 11.56 -16.42 6.91
N ALA A 36 10.93 -15.72 7.85
CA ALA A 36 11.45 -15.55 9.20
C ALA A 36 11.65 -16.91 9.90
N ARG A 37 10.66 -17.80 9.81
CA ARG A 37 10.75 -19.16 10.38
C ARG A 37 11.87 -19.98 9.73
N GLN A 38 12.01 -19.93 8.40
CA GLN A 38 13.08 -20.64 7.71
C GLN A 38 14.47 -20.13 8.13
N ILE A 39 14.64 -18.82 8.25
CA ILE A 39 15.93 -18.23 8.69
C ILE A 39 16.26 -18.69 10.10
N LEU A 40 15.33 -18.66 11.04
CA LEU A 40 15.55 -19.09 12.41
C LEU A 40 15.83 -20.61 12.53
N ASN A 41 15.15 -21.42 11.71
CA ASN A 41 15.37 -22.87 11.70
C ASN A 41 16.71 -23.28 11.08
N ASP A 42 17.23 -22.51 10.13
CA ASP A 42 18.44 -22.82 9.38
C ASP A 42 19.70 -22.16 9.98
N THR A 43 19.55 -21.46 11.10
CA THR A 43 20.65 -20.79 11.80
C THR A 43 20.62 -21.12 13.29
N ASP A 44 21.75 -20.98 13.96
CA ASP A 44 21.85 -21.12 15.44
C ASP A 44 21.43 -19.81 16.16
N ILE A 45 20.77 -18.89 15.46
CA ILE A 45 20.35 -17.60 16.02
C ILE A 45 19.04 -17.78 16.79
N SER A 46 19.09 -17.53 18.10
CA SER A 46 17.87 -17.47 18.92
C SER A 46 17.06 -16.22 18.58
N PRO A 47 15.71 -16.29 18.60
CA PRO A 47 14.84 -15.10 18.43
C PRO A 47 15.23 -13.92 19.35
N ASP A 48 15.68 -14.20 20.58
CA ASP A 48 16.10 -13.17 21.54
C ASP A 48 17.37 -12.39 21.12
N GLN A 49 18.11 -12.89 20.15
CA GLN A 49 19.28 -12.22 19.60
C GLN A 49 18.91 -11.26 18.44
N ILE A 50 17.64 -11.25 18.00
CA ILE A 50 17.17 -10.35 16.95
C ILE A 50 16.84 -8.99 17.57
N SER A 51 17.71 -8.02 17.32
CA SER A 51 17.55 -6.67 17.89
C SER A 51 16.51 -5.81 17.18
N SER A 52 16.27 -6.03 15.88
CA SER A 52 15.31 -5.23 15.09
C SER A 52 14.91 -5.94 13.81
N VAL A 53 13.76 -5.53 13.28
CA VAL A 53 13.26 -5.93 11.97
C VAL A 53 12.96 -4.67 11.16
N ALA A 54 13.41 -4.62 9.92
CA ALA A 54 13.07 -3.57 8.97
C ALA A 54 12.28 -4.16 7.80
N VAL A 55 11.25 -3.44 7.35
CA VAL A 55 10.39 -3.85 6.25
C VAL A 55 10.57 -2.90 5.07
N SER A 56 10.87 -3.46 3.91
CA SER A 56 10.86 -2.76 2.62
C SER A 56 10.06 -3.62 1.65
N ALA A 57 8.79 -3.27 1.44
CA ALA A 57 7.89 -4.03 0.59
C ALA A 57 7.66 -3.32 -0.76
N ILE A 58 6.90 -3.96 -1.64
CA ILE A 58 6.52 -3.37 -2.93
C ILE A 58 5.85 -2.01 -2.73
N GLY A 59 6.28 -1.01 -3.47
CA GLY A 59 5.92 0.41 -3.43
C GLY A 59 4.49 0.77 -3.00
N PRO A 60 3.95 1.93 -3.36
CA PRO A 60 2.68 2.40 -2.83
C PRO A 60 1.47 1.61 -3.38
N CYS A 61 1.22 0.44 -2.79
CA CYS A 61 0.02 -0.36 -3.05
C CYS A 61 -1.18 0.19 -2.27
N MET A 62 -2.40 -0.03 -2.76
CA MET A 62 -3.63 0.28 -2.04
C MET A 62 -4.22 -0.97 -1.41
N LEU A 63 -4.35 -0.98 -0.09
CA LEU A 63 -5.00 -2.04 0.66
C LEU A 63 -5.99 -1.46 1.67
N PRO A 64 -7.32 -1.66 1.50
CA PRO A 64 -8.30 -1.35 2.53
C PRO A 64 -8.26 -2.42 3.62
N ILE A 65 -8.17 -2.01 4.88
CA ILE A 65 -8.24 -2.87 6.05
C ILE A 65 -9.34 -2.44 7.01
N ASP A 66 -9.87 -3.39 7.76
CA ASP A 66 -10.78 -3.10 8.86
C ASP A 66 -10.04 -2.66 10.15
N LYS A 67 -10.80 -2.50 11.24
CA LYS A 67 -10.25 -2.14 12.55
C LYS A 67 -9.33 -3.22 13.16
N ASP A 68 -9.50 -4.47 12.76
CA ASP A 68 -8.75 -5.64 13.24
C ASP A 68 -7.56 -5.98 12.32
N VAL A 69 -7.20 -5.05 11.41
CA VAL A 69 -6.13 -5.18 10.42
C VAL A 69 -6.39 -6.29 9.40
N SER A 70 -7.62 -6.73 9.25
CA SER A 70 -7.99 -7.72 8.23
C SER A 70 -8.17 -7.05 6.87
N PRO A 71 -7.57 -7.59 5.80
CA PRO A 71 -7.78 -7.09 4.44
C PRO A 71 -9.25 -7.22 4.01
N LEU A 72 -9.81 -6.14 3.51
CA LEU A 72 -11.17 -6.10 2.95
C LEU A 72 -11.18 -6.28 1.43
N TYR A 73 -10.03 -6.20 0.80
CA TYR A 73 -9.81 -6.37 -0.64
C TYR A 73 -8.39 -6.89 -0.90
N SER A 74 -8.10 -7.25 -2.15
CA SER A 74 -6.73 -7.54 -2.56
C SER A 74 -5.84 -6.30 -2.46
N GLY A 75 -4.55 -6.50 -2.30
CA GLY A 75 -3.56 -5.44 -2.42
C GLY A 75 -3.41 -5.00 -3.88
N VAL A 76 -3.95 -3.83 -4.23
CA VAL A 76 -3.88 -3.26 -5.59
C VAL A 76 -2.50 -2.68 -5.83
N LEU A 77 -1.77 -3.23 -6.80
CA LEU A 77 -0.36 -2.90 -7.03
C LEU A 77 -0.17 -1.54 -7.68
N TYR A 78 0.96 -0.90 -7.39
CA TYR A 78 1.31 0.38 -8.01
C TYR A 78 1.97 0.18 -9.38
N GLY A 79 1.85 1.18 -10.25
CA GLY A 79 2.57 1.25 -11.53
C GLY A 79 1.98 0.36 -12.62
N VAL A 80 1.81 -0.92 -12.34
CA VAL A 80 1.30 -1.91 -13.29
C VAL A 80 -0.22 -2.01 -13.35
N ASP A 81 -0.91 -1.66 -12.27
CA ASP A 81 -2.37 -1.64 -12.20
C ASP A 81 -2.94 -0.33 -12.73
N THR A 82 -3.75 -0.41 -13.78
CA THR A 82 -4.33 0.74 -14.49
C THR A 82 -5.83 0.91 -14.30
N ARG A 83 -6.43 0.20 -13.31
CA ARG A 83 -7.89 0.20 -13.10
C ARG A 83 -8.51 1.57 -12.86
N ALA A 84 -7.77 2.52 -12.29
CA ALA A 84 -8.24 3.83 -11.90
C ALA A 84 -7.98 4.92 -12.95
N THR A 85 -7.86 4.56 -14.24
CA THR A 85 -7.58 5.53 -15.32
C THR A 85 -8.69 6.58 -15.46
N GLU A 86 -9.95 6.19 -15.29
CA GLU A 86 -11.08 7.13 -15.33
C GLU A 86 -11.07 8.11 -14.15
N GLU A 87 -10.69 7.64 -12.96
CA GLU A 87 -10.55 8.48 -11.78
C GLU A 87 -9.38 9.45 -11.89
N ILE A 88 -8.28 9.06 -12.54
CA ILE A 88 -7.16 9.95 -12.85
C ILE A 88 -7.67 11.10 -13.74
N ASN A 89 -8.38 10.79 -14.80
CA ASN A 89 -8.96 11.80 -15.72
C ASN A 89 -9.96 12.70 -15.00
N TYR A 90 -10.84 12.12 -14.20
CA TYR A 90 -11.83 12.87 -13.41
C TYR A 90 -11.14 13.85 -12.45
N LEU A 91 -10.14 13.40 -11.68
CA LEU A 91 -9.44 14.25 -10.72
C LEU A 91 -8.64 15.36 -11.41
N ASN A 92 -7.97 15.06 -12.52
CA ASN A 92 -7.27 16.07 -13.33
C ASN A 92 -8.20 17.15 -13.85
N ASN A 93 -9.39 16.79 -14.31
CA ASN A 93 -10.40 17.74 -14.79
C ASN A 93 -11.04 18.54 -13.65
N LYS A 94 -11.32 17.89 -12.51
CA LYS A 94 -12.02 18.50 -11.38
C LYS A 94 -11.16 19.45 -10.57
N ILE A 95 -9.92 19.04 -10.28
CA ILE A 95 -8.98 19.78 -9.43
C ILE A 95 -8.06 20.66 -10.29
N GLY A 96 -7.64 20.16 -11.45
CA GLY A 96 -6.63 20.73 -12.34
C GLY A 96 -5.26 20.06 -12.16
N ALA A 97 -4.70 19.53 -13.24
CA ALA A 97 -3.43 18.81 -13.22
C ALA A 97 -2.28 19.61 -12.61
N ASP A 98 -2.17 20.90 -12.93
CA ASP A 98 -1.14 21.81 -12.38
C ASP A 98 -1.28 21.99 -10.87
N LYS A 99 -2.52 22.08 -10.36
CA LYS A 99 -2.76 22.20 -8.92
C LYS A 99 -2.37 20.92 -8.20
N ILE A 100 -2.73 19.76 -8.77
CA ILE A 100 -2.36 18.44 -8.24
C ILE A 100 -0.84 18.31 -8.17
N PHE A 101 -0.15 18.65 -9.26
CA PHE A 101 1.31 18.59 -9.32
C PHE A 101 1.96 19.54 -8.30
N LYS A 102 1.48 20.76 -8.19
CA LYS A 102 2.01 21.75 -7.23
C LYS A 102 1.82 21.28 -5.77
N PHE A 103 0.69 20.66 -5.47
CA PHE A 103 0.32 20.20 -4.13
C PHE A 103 1.03 18.89 -3.76
N GLY A 104 0.90 17.86 -4.59
CA GLY A 104 1.42 16.51 -4.31
C GLY A 104 2.86 16.29 -4.76
N GLY A 105 3.36 17.09 -5.68
CA GLY A 105 4.71 16.95 -6.27
C GLY A 105 4.79 16.02 -7.46
N ASN A 106 3.73 15.28 -7.76
CA ASN A 106 3.66 14.33 -8.86
C ASN A 106 2.37 14.52 -9.66
N ALA A 107 2.42 14.26 -10.96
CA ALA A 107 1.23 14.07 -11.78
C ALA A 107 0.52 12.76 -11.36
N LEU A 108 -0.79 12.70 -11.57
CA LEU A 108 -1.54 11.45 -11.36
C LEU A 108 -1.18 10.44 -12.45
N THR A 109 -0.82 9.25 -12.02
CA THR A 109 -0.49 8.11 -12.87
C THR A 109 -1.02 6.82 -12.24
N SER A 110 -0.80 5.68 -12.89
CA SER A 110 -1.09 4.35 -12.31
C SER A 110 -0.32 4.06 -11.01
N GLN A 111 0.66 4.88 -10.65
CA GLN A 111 1.36 4.80 -9.36
C GLN A 111 0.61 5.51 -8.24
N SER A 112 -0.30 6.43 -8.55
CA SER A 112 -1.01 7.23 -7.55
C SER A 112 -2.07 6.41 -6.83
N ILE A 113 -2.06 6.45 -5.50
CA ILE A 113 -3.05 5.72 -4.67
C ILE A 113 -4.38 6.49 -4.61
N GLY A 114 -4.37 7.82 -4.58
CA GLY A 114 -5.58 8.63 -4.49
C GLY A 114 -6.66 8.25 -5.51
N PRO A 115 -6.36 8.15 -6.81
CA PRO A 115 -7.32 7.66 -7.81
C PRO A 115 -7.82 6.24 -7.54
N LYS A 116 -6.97 5.34 -7.04
CA LYS A 116 -7.38 3.96 -6.71
C LYS A 116 -8.33 3.92 -5.52
N ILE A 117 -8.18 4.81 -4.55
CA ILE A 117 -9.14 4.98 -3.45
C ILE A 117 -10.49 5.46 -3.98
N LEU A 118 -10.49 6.42 -4.90
CA LEU A 118 -11.71 6.88 -5.55
C LEU A 118 -12.38 5.77 -6.37
N TRP A 119 -11.56 4.99 -7.10
CA TRP A 119 -12.04 3.80 -7.80
C TRP A 119 -12.71 2.79 -6.84
N LEU A 120 -12.10 2.50 -5.70
CA LEU A 120 -12.67 1.62 -4.68
C LEU A 120 -14.02 2.16 -4.19
N LYS A 121 -14.11 3.46 -3.92
CA LYS A 121 -15.35 4.12 -3.51
C LYS A 121 -16.45 3.99 -4.57
N ASN A 122 -16.11 4.15 -5.85
CA ASN A 122 -17.07 4.13 -6.95
C ASN A 122 -17.54 2.72 -7.30
N ASN A 123 -16.66 1.72 -7.22
CA ASN A 123 -16.94 0.37 -7.71
C ASN A 123 -17.20 -0.65 -6.59
N HIS A 124 -16.75 -0.38 -5.36
CA HIS A 124 -16.88 -1.26 -4.19
C HIS A 124 -17.20 -0.45 -2.93
N PHE A 125 -18.29 0.32 -2.99
CA PHE A 125 -18.69 1.24 -1.92
C PHE A 125 -18.80 0.58 -0.55
N GLU A 126 -19.32 -0.66 -0.49
CA GLU A 126 -19.44 -1.41 0.76
C GLU A 126 -18.08 -1.71 1.41
N ILE A 127 -17.06 -2.02 0.58
CA ILE A 127 -15.68 -2.24 1.05
C ILE A 127 -15.10 -0.92 1.52
N TYR A 128 -15.23 0.15 0.71
CA TYR A 128 -14.77 1.47 1.06
C TYR A 128 -15.36 1.95 2.40
N ASN A 129 -16.67 1.74 2.61
CA ASN A 129 -17.38 2.17 3.81
C ASN A 129 -17.03 1.36 5.07
N LYS A 130 -16.63 0.09 4.90
CA LYS A 130 -16.16 -0.78 5.99
C LYS A 130 -14.69 -0.54 6.33
N ALA A 131 -13.92 0.03 5.43
CA ALA A 131 -12.49 0.23 5.62
C ALA A 131 -12.24 1.22 6.76
N ALA A 132 -11.53 0.77 7.78
CA ALA A 132 -11.04 1.63 8.84
C ALA A 132 -9.84 2.46 8.38
N LYS A 133 -9.02 1.89 7.49
CA LYS A 133 -7.82 2.53 6.92
C LYS A 133 -7.54 2.01 5.52
N ILE A 134 -6.85 2.84 4.73
CA ILE A 134 -6.19 2.43 3.48
C ILE A 134 -4.70 2.46 3.74
N VAL A 135 -4.04 1.32 3.61
CA VAL A 135 -2.62 1.15 3.94
C VAL A 135 -1.82 0.67 2.74
N THR A 136 -0.49 0.76 2.83
CA THR A 136 0.44 0.17 1.88
C THR A 136 0.94 -1.19 2.38
N SER A 137 1.61 -1.94 1.52
CA SER A 137 2.19 -3.24 1.87
C SER A 137 3.17 -3.15 3.05
N THR A 138 4.06 -2.15 3.06
CA THR A 138 4.99 -1.91 4.18
C THR A 138 4.22 -1.59 5.47
N THR A 139 3.24 -0.68 5.41
CA THR A 139 2.41 -0.31 6.58
C THR A 139 1.66 -1.52 7.12
N PHE A 140 1.10 -2.37 6.24
CA PHE A 140 0.37 -3.58 6.64
C PHE A 140 1.24 -4.54 7.45
N ILE A 141 2.46 -4.85 6.96
CA ILE A 141 3.38 -5.73 7.68
C ILE A 141 3.82 -5.10 9.00
N VAL A 142 4.19 -3.80 9.01
CA VAL A 142 4.61 -3.10 10.23
C VAL A 142 3.47 -3.08 11.25
N GLN A 143 2.24 -2.83 10.83
CA GLN A 143 1.09 -2.82 11.72
C GLN A 143 0.81 -4.20 12.32
N LYS A 144 0.95 -5.27 11.55
CA LYS A 144 0.85 -6.65 12.07
C LYS A 144 1.95 -7.00 13.08
N LEU A 145 3.12 -6.39 12.98
CA LEU A 145 4.24 -6.63 13.89
C LEU A 145 4.18 -5.79 15.17
N THR A 146 3.58 -4.60 15.11
CA THR A 146 3.77 -3.58 16.16
C THR A 146 2.48 -2.93 16.63
N ASP A 147 1.34 -3.21 16.01
CA ASP A 147 0.06 -2.51 16.18
C ASP A 147 0.10 -1.01 15.81
N GLN A 148 1.22 -0.54 15.22
CA GLN A 148 1.39 0.85 14.81
C GLN A 148 1.15 1.01 13.31
N CYS A 149 0.19 1.88 12.96
CA CYS A 149 -0.07 2.25 11.57
C CYS A 149 0.77 3.47 11.19
N VAL A 150 1.89 3.23 10.55
CA VAL A 150 2.86 4.25 10.17
C VAL A 150 3.10 4.23 8.66
N ILE A 151 3.45 5.39 8.11
CA ILE A 151 3.86 5.56 6.72
C ILE A 151 4.96 6.62 6.66
N ASP A 152 5.95 6.43 5.81
CA ASP A 152 6.95 7.45 5.53
C ASP A 152 6.41 8.54 4.59
N HIS A 153 7.04 9.72 4.61
CA HIS A 153 6.60 10.87 3.81
C HIS A 153 6.73 10.63 2.29
N TYR A 154 7.73 9.86 1.85
CA TYR A 154 7.90 9.55 0.44
C TYR A 154 6.74 8.68 -0.06
N THR A 155 6.40 7.63 0.66
CA THR A 155 5.27 6.76 0.34
C THR A 155 3.93 7.51 0.47
N ALA A 156 3.77 8.36 1.49
CA ALA A 156 2.58 9.19 1.67
C ALA A 156 2.35 10.15 0.49
N ALA A 157 3.42 10.69 -0.11
CA ALA A 157 3.31 11.55 -1.29
C ALA A 157 2.67 10.84 -2.49
N ASN A 158 2.72 9.51 -2.58
CA ASN A 158 2.05 8.74 -3.63
C ASN A 158 0.53 8.60 -3.43
N PHE A 159 0.00 9.06 -2.29
CA PHE A 159 -1.45 9.21 -2.09
C PHE A 159 -1.99 10.50 -2.74
N THR A 160 -1.20 11.12 -3.63
CA THR A 160 -1.65 12.30 -4.39
C THR A 160 -3.07 12.08 -4.97
N PRO A 161 -4.00 13.07 -4.81
CA PRO A 161 -3.78 14.41 -4.26
C PRO A 161 -4.07 14.56 -2.76
N LEU A 162 -4.10 13.49 -1.98
CA LEU A 162 -4.56 13.50 -0.59
C LEU A 162 -3.48 13.96 0.43
N TYR A 163 -2.22 14.01 0.02
CA TYR A 163 -1.10 14.37 0.86
C TYR A 163 -0.38 15.63 0.35
N ASP A 164 -0.22 16.62 1.21
CA ASP A 164 0.50 17.87 0.91
C ASP A 164 2.00 17.70 1.22
N LYS A 165 2.81 17.70 0.17
CA LYS A 165 4.27 17.58 0.30
C LYS A 165 4.93 18.75 1.01
N SER A 166 4.31 19.93 1.04
CA SER A 166 4.90 21.14 1.61
C SER A 166 4.69 21.20 3.11
N SER A 167 3.49 20.85 3.58
CA SER A 167 3.15 20.83 4.99
C SER A 167 3.39 19.47 5.65
N LEU A 168 3.67 18.42 4.87
CA LEU A 168 3.79 17.03 5.29
C LEU A 168 2.55 16.52 6.03
N LYS A 169 1.36 16.91 5.55
CA LYS A 169 0.07 16.58 6.19
C LYS A 169 -0.94 16.05 5.18
N TRP A 170 -1.89 15.29 5.70
CA TRP A 170 -3.07 14.87 4.94
C TRP A 170 -4.01 16.05 4.69
N SER A 171 -4.54 16.13 3.47
CA SER A 171 -5.53 17.15 3.10
C SER A 171 -6.94 16.66 3.39
N LEU A 172 -7.50 17.09 4.50
CA LEU A 172 -8.88 16.74 4.88
C LEU A 172 -9.91 17.22 3.85
N SER A 173 -9.66 18.36 3.19
CA SER A 173 -10.57 18.89 2.15
C SER A 173 -10.62 18.05 0.88
N LEU A 174 -9.56 17.33 0.55
CA LEU A 174 -9.49 16.46 -0.63
C LEU A 174 -9.93 15.02 -0.34
N ILE A 175 -9.82 14.57 0.91
CA ILE A 175 -10.31 13.26 1.33
C ILE A 175 -11.84 13.15 1.14
N HIS A 176 -12.57 14.26 1.25
CA HIS A 176 -14.03 14.31 1.13
C HIS A 176 -14.55 14.56 -0.30
N ILE A 177 -13.68 14.70 -1.29
CA ILE A 177 -14.08 14.78 -2.69
C ILE A 177 -14.38 13.38 -3.25
#